data_acd75103b59821d40f83b100e47c3aaf
#
_entry.id   acd75103b59821d40f83b100e47c3aaf
#
_cell.length_a   1.000
_cell.length_b   1.000
_cell.length_c   1.000
_cell.angle_alpha   90.00
_cell.angle_beta   90.00
_cell.angle_gamma   90.00
#
_symmetry.space_group_name_H-M   'P 1'
#
loop_
_entity.id
_entity.type
_entity.pdbx_description
1 polymer ?
#
loop_
_entity_poly.entity_id
_entity_poly.type
_entity_poly.pdbx_seq_one_letter_code
_entity_poly.pdbx_strand_id
1 'polypeptide(L)'
;MTAIRSVVLGCGSYLPQKVLTNAELAARIDTSDEWIVQRTGIRQRHVAADDEFTSHLGINAARAALAEAGIEAQASDLIVVATSTPDNTFP
;
A
#
# COMPACT_ATOMS: atom_id res chain seq x y z
N MET A 1 -0.27 -38.66 -8.50
CA MET A 1 0.43 -37.66 -7.66
C MET A 1 -0.22 -36.29 -7.89
N THR A 2 -0.57 -35.63 -6.82
CA THR A 2 -1.20 -34.31 -6.88
C THR A 2 -0.11 -33.24 -6.72
N ALA A 3 -0.03 -32.30 -7.66
CA ALA A 3 0.88 -31.18 -7.55
C ALA A 3 0.32 -30.15 -6.55
N ILE A 4 1.18 -29.66 -5.65
CA ILE A 4 0.85 -28.58 -4.74
C ILE A 4 1.02 -27.26 -5.51
N ARG A 5 -0.02 -26.43 -5.50
CA ARG A 5 -0.02 -25.17 -6.21
C ARG A 5 -0.47 -24.05 -5.29
N SER A 6 -0.04 -22.83 -5.59
CA SER A 6 -0.51 -21.63 -4.92
C SER A 6 -1.54 -20.94 -5.79
N VAL A 7 -2.59 -20.45 -5.15
CA VAL A 7 -3.68 -19.75 -5.82
C VAL A 7 -3.89 -18.42 -5.10
N VAL A 8 -4.01 -17.33 -5.85
CA VAL A 8 -4.39 -16.04 -5.29
C VAL A 8 -5.89 -16.03 -5.10
N LEU A 9 -6.34 -15.89 -3.86
CA LEU A 9 -7.76 -15.90 -3.52
C LEU A 9 -8.38 -14.50 -3.55
N GLY A 10 -7.58 -13.47 -3.27
CA GLY A 10 -8.07 -12.09 -3.27
C GLY A 10 -6.95 -11.10 -3.15
N CYS A 11 -7.23 -9.87 -3.53
CA CYS A 11 -6.32 -8.75 -3.46
C CYS A 11 -7.00 -7.57 -2.79
N GLY A 12 -6.21 -6.71 -2.19
CA GLY A 12 -6.73 -5.49 -1.59
C GLY A 12 -5.65 -4.43 -1.50
N SER A 13 -6.09 -3.18 -1.47
CA SER A 13 -5.19 -2.05 -1.33
C SER A 13 -5.79 -1.03 -0.38
N TYR A 14 -4.94 -0.14 0.11
CA TYR A 14 -5.36 0.98 0.92
C TYR A 14 -4.53 2.21 0.57
N LEU A 15 -5.22 3.33 0.39
CA LEU A 15 -4.59 4.62 0.15
C LEU A 15 -4.95 5.56 1.31
N PRO A 16 -3.95 6.20 1.96
CA PRO A 16 -4.22 7.24 2.95
C PRO A 16 -5.09 8.36 2.38
N GLN A 17 -5.79 9.08 3.24
CA GLN A 17 -6.71 10.12 2.81
C GLN A 17 -6.03 11.35 2.22
N LYS A 18 -4.86 11.71 2.77
CA LYS A 18 -4.14 12.91 2.33
C LYS A 18 -3.60 12.73 0.92
N VAL A 19 -3.98 13.63 0.03
CA VAL A 19 -3.51 13.65 -1.35
C VAL A 19 -2.48 14.76 -1.51
N LEU A 20 -1.36 14.43 -2.15
CA LEU A 20 -0.36 15.39 -2.58
C LEU A 20 -0.32 15.38 -4.10
N THR A 21 -0.74 16.47 -4.72
CA THR A 21 -0.76 16.61 -6.17
C THR A 21 0.63 16.96 -6.70
N ASN A 22 0.83 16.77 -8.00
CA ASN A 22 2.07 17.18 -8.67
C ASN A 22 2.30 18.69 -8.54
N ALA A 23 1.23 19.49 -8.60
CA ALA A 23 1.33 20.94 -8.45
C ALA A 23 1.83 21.33 -7.06
N GLU A 24 1.33 20.67 -6.01
CA GLU A 24 1.81 20.89 -4.64
C GLU A 24 3.27 20.48 -4.48
N LEU A 25 3.66 19.36 -5.10
CA LEU A 25 5.04 18.91 -5.06
C LEU A 25 5.98 19.87 -5.80
N ALA A 26 5.56 20.40 -6.95
CA ALA A 26 6.31 21.37 -7.73
C ALA A 26 6.56 22.68 -6.97
N ALA A 27 5.72 23.01 -5.99
CA ALA A 27 5.92 24.16 -5.11
C ALA A 27 7.07 23.97 -4.11
N ARG A 28 7.48 22.73 -3.87
CA ARG A 28 8.51 22.37 -2.88
C ARG A 28 9.85 21.99 -3.49
N ILE A 29 9.83 21.38 -4.67
CA ILE A 29 11.04 20.89 -5.34
C ILE A 29 11.03 21.34 -6.80
N ASP A 30 12.19 21.30 -7.42
CA ASP A 30 12.37 21.70 -8.83
C ASP A 30 11.84 20.61 -9.76
N THR A 31 10.54 20.65 -10.04
CA THR A 31 9.86 19.73 -10.94
C THR A 31 8.59 20.40 -11.50
N SER A 32 7.88 19.69 -12.36
CA SER A 32 6.60 20.13 -12.91
C SER A 32 5.65 18.96 -13.06
N ASP A 33 4.35 19.24 -13.08
CA ASP A 33 3.33 18.22 -13.34
C ASP A 33 3.58 17.53 -14.69
N GLU A 34 3.90 18.29 -15.73
CA GLU A 34 4.18 17.75 -17.07
C GLU A 34 5.34 16.76 -17.04
N TRP A 35 6.43 17.12 -16.37
CA TRP A 35 7.59 16.25 -16.26
C TRP A 35 7.28 14.95 -15.54
N ILE A 36 6.56 15.04 -14.41
CA ILE A 36 6.19 13.87 -13.60
C ILE A 36 5.26 12.94 -14.38
N VAL A 37 4.21 13.48 -15.00
CA VAL A 37 3.24 12.69 -15.77
C VAL A 37 3.92 12.03 -16.97
N GLN A 38 4.77 12.75 -17.67
CA GLN A 38 5.48 12.22 -18.83
C GLN A 38 6.38 11.04 -18.47
N ARG A 39 7.02 11.09 -17.30
CA ARG A 39 7.96 10.06 -16.85
C ARG A 39 7.29 8.89 -16.14
N THR A 40 6.22 9.12 -15.40
CA THR A 40 5.64 8.14 -14.48
C THR A 40 4.16 7.88 -14.71
N GLY A 41 3.45 8.79 -15.38
CA GLY A 41 1.99 8.74 -15.46
C GLY A 41 1.30 9.14 -14.16
N ILE A 42 2.06 9.47 -13.10
CA ILE A 42 1.51 9.79 -11.78
C ILE A 42 1.05 11.24 -11.75
N ARG A 43 -0.20 11.46 -11.34
CA ARG A 43 -0.78 12.80 -11.20
C ARG A 43 -0.82 13.27 -9.75
N GLN A 44 -0.90 12.33 -8.83
CA GLN A 44 -0.97 12.59 -7.41
C GLN A 44 -0.51 11.36 -6.63
N ARG A 45 -0.23 11.53 -5.35
CA ARG A 45 0.07 10.45 -4.43
C ARG A 45 -0.68 10.64 -3.14
N HIS A 46 -0.86 9.56 -2.42
CA HIS A 46 -1.46 9.57 -1.10
C HIS A 46 -0.35 9.47 -0.05
N VAL A 47 -0.47 10.26 0.99
CA VAL A 47 0.56 10.37 2.04
C VAL A 47 -0.06 9.99 3.38
N ALA A 48 0.61 9.13 4.11
CA ALA A 48 0.18 8.72 5.44
C ALA A 48 0.11 9.92 6.39
N ALA A 49 -0.88 9.92 7.28
CA ALA A 49 -0.97 10.87 8.37
C ALA A 49 0.15 10.63 9.39
N ASP A 50 0.41 11.60 10.26
CA ASP A 50 1.49 11.49 11.26
C ASP A 50 1.31 10.31 12.22
N ASP A 51 0.08 9.90 12.46
CA ASP A 51 -0.28 8.76 13.32
C ASP A 51 -0.59 7.48 12.54
N GLU A 52 -0.36 7.47 11.24
CA GLU A 52 -0.57 6.33 10.34
C GLU A 52 0.76 5.66 10.03
N PHE A 53 0.98 4.49 10.59
CA PHE A 53 2.22 3.72 10.40
C PHE A 53 2.04 2.63 9.35
N THR A 54 3.14 1.99 8.98
CA THR A 54 3.15 0.91 7.98
C THR A 54 2.18 -0.21 8.34
N SER A 55 2.09 -0.59 9.62
CA SER A 55 1.15 -1.63 10.04
C SER A 55 -0.30 -1.24 9.82
N HIS A 56 -0.65 0.03 10.02
CA HIS A 56 -2.01 0.51 9.77
C HIS A 56 -2.38 0.40 8.29
N LEU A 57 -1.46 0.78 7.41
CA LEU A 57 -1.65 0.68 5.97
C LEU A 57 -1.80 -0.79 5.55
N GLY A 58 -0.93 -1.65 6.08
CA GLY A 58 -0.96 -3.08 5.80
C GLY A 58 -2.24 -3.76 6.29
N ILE A 59 -2.70 -3.42 7.48
CA ILE A 59 -3.94 -3.98 8.06
C ILE A 59 -5.14 -3.60 7.20
N ASN A 60 -5.26 -2.35 6.80
CA ASN A 60 -6.38 -1.90 5.97
C ASN A 60 -6.38 -2.57 4.60
N ALA A 61 -5.22 -2.71 3.97
CA ALA A 61 -5.08 -3.43 2.70
C ALA A 61 -5.42 -4.92 2.87
N ALA A 62 -4.94 -5.54 3.95
CA ALA A 62 -5.22 -6.96 4.25
C ALA A 62 -6.71 -7.21 4.48
N ARG A 63 -7.39 -6.32 5.20
CA ARG A 63 -8.83 -6.42 5.41
C ARG A 63 -9.61 -6.41 4.10
N ALA A 64 -9.21 -5.53 3.18
CA ALA A 64 -9.82 -5.48 1.85
C ALA A 64 -9.58 -6.79 1.07
N ALA A 65 -8.37 -7.34 1.15
CA ALA A 65 -8.03 -8.61 0.49
C ALA A 65 -8.82 -9.78 1.07
N LEU A 66 -8.95 -9.85 2.38
CA LEU A 66 -9.72 -10.90 3.07
C LEU A 66 -11.21 -10.83 2.71
N ALA A 67 -11.75 -9.62 2.64
CA ALA A 67 -13.14 -9.41 2.24
C ALA A 67 -13.39 -9.90 0.80
N GLU A 68 -12.49 -9.58 -0.12
CA GLU A 68 -12.59 -10.06 -1.51
C GLU A 68 -12.47 -11.57 -1.59
N ALA A 69 -11.55 -12.15 -0.82
CA ALA A 69 -11.35 -13.59 -0.79
C ALA A 69 -12.49 -14.35 -0.09
N GLY A 70 -13.27 -13.67 0.74
CA GLY A 70 -14.35 -14.28 1.52
C GLY A 70 -13.85 -15.18 2.63
N ILE A 71 -12.68 -14.91 3.21
CA ILE A 71 -12.10 -15.69 4.29
C ILE A 71 -11.83 -14.83 5.53
N GLU A 72 -11.77 -15.50 6.69
CA GLU A 72 -11.45 -14.86 7.95
C GLU A 72 -9.93 -14.78 8.17
N ALA A 73 -9.48 -13.77 8.93
CA ALA A 73 -8.07 -13.60 9.25
C ALA A 73 -7.46 -14.82 9.93
N GLN A 74 -8.23 -15.51 10.77
CA GLN A 74 -7.80 -16.70 11.49
C GLN A 74 -7.45 -17.88 10.57
N ALA A 75 -7.92 -17.86 9.32
CA ALA A 75 -7.57 -18.87 8.34
C ALA A 75 -6.12 -18.72 7.80
N SER A 76 -5.45 -17.59 8.11
CA SER A 76 -4.06 -17.35 7.69
C SER A 76 -3.08 -18.06 8.61
N ASP A 77 -2.19 -18.84 8.03
CA ASP A 77 -1.13 -19.54 8.76
C ASP A 77 0.17 -18.75 8.79
N LEU A 78 0.37 -17.86 7.83
CA LEU A 78 1.60 -17.09 7.69
C LEU A 78 1.29 -15.70 7.12
N ILE A 79 1.94 -14.70 7.69
CA ILE A 79 1.86 -13.32 7.20
C ILE A 79 3.26 -12.86 6.83
N VAL A 80 3.42 -12.35 5.61
CA VAL A 80 4.68 -11.79 5.14
C VAL A 80 4.46 -10.31 4.83
N VAL A 81 5.26 -9.44 5.47
CA VAL A 81 5.19 -8.00 5.24
C VAL A 81 6.53 -7.54 4.68
N ALA A 82 6.51 -7.02 3.46
CA ALA A 82 7.70 -6.48 2.82
C ALA A 82 7.67 -4.96 2.92
N THR A 83 8.58 -4.39 3.69
CA THR A 83 8.66 -2.94 3.86
C THR A 83 10.10 -2.52 4.18
N SER A 84 10.45 -1.30 3.77
CA SER A 84 11.68 -0.64 4.19
C SER A 84 11.44 0.35 5.34
N THR A 85 10.18 0.54 5.74
CA THR A 85 9.78 1.49 6.79
C THR A 85 8.91 0.81 7.84
N PRO A 86 9.46 -0.16 8.61
CA PRO A 86 8.68 -0.83 9.64
C PRO A 86 8.31 0.15 10.76
N ASP A 87 7.24 -0.16 11.51
CA ASP A 87 6.84 0.63 12.67
C ASP A 87 7.98 0.73 13.70
N ASN A 88 8.65 -0.40 13.91
CA ASN A 88 9.78 -0.50 14.82
C ASN A 88 10.94 -1.24 14.15
N THR A 89 12.16 -0.76 14.38
CA THR A 89 13.36 -1.37 13.81
C THR A 89 13.76 -2.63 14.60
N PHE A 90 13.49 -2.63 15.89
CA PHE A 90 13.77 -3.77 16.78
C PHE A 90 12.54 -4.09 17.62
N PRO A 91 12.40 -5.35 18.02
CA PRO A 91 11.30 -5.76 18.89
C PRO A 91 11.35 -5.10 20.26
#